data_4b9ec09a274359890c075ca1a06ccbf3
#
_entry.id   4b9ec09a274359890c075ca1a06ccbf3
#
_cell.length_a   1.000
_cell.length_b   1.000
_cell.length_c   1.000
_cell.angle_alpha   90.00
_cell.angle_beta   90.00
_cell.angle_gamma   90.00
#
_symmetry.space_group_name_H-M   'P 1'
#
loop_
_entity.id
_entity.type
_entity.pdbx_description
1 polymer ?
#
loop_
_entity_poly.entity_id
_entity_poly.type
_entity_poly.pdbx_seq_one_letter_code
_entity_poly.pdbx_strand_id
1 'polypeptide(L)'
;MKVMAIGTLKPLAQEQRQRYLPAEVPATLQLYLDGKMEQFWLRDKEEGVIFLMSVDSVAEADRLLKALPLGQANLLTFDLMPIGPLLPLGMLMK
;
A
#
# COMPACT_ATOMS: atom_id res chain seq x y z
N MET A 1 -2.35 0.09 14.39
CA MET A 1 -0.95 -0.06 13.94
C MET A 1 -0.79 0.62 12.60
N LYS A 2 0.28 1.35 12.43
CA LYS A 2 0.62 1.96 11.15
C LYS A 2 1.58 1.05 10.40
N VAL A 3 1.34 0.88 9.11
CA VAL A 3 2.22 0.09 8.24
C VAL A 3 2.51 0.90 6.99
N MET A 4 3.80 1.06 6.69
CA MET A 4 4.23 1.63 5.42
C MET A 4 4.34 0.51 4.40
N ALA A 5 3.58 0.59 3.33
CA ALA A 5 3.59 -0.40 2.27
C ALA A 5 4.28 0.20 1.05
N ILE A 6 5.41 -0.38 0.68
CA ILE A 6 6.20 0.07 -0.48
C ILE A 6 5.96 -0.91 -1.61
N GLY A 7 5.20 -0.48 -2.60
CA GLY A 7 4.79 -1.31 -3.72
C GLY A 7 5.70 -1.13 -4.93
N THR A 8 6.06 -2.24 -5.53
CA THR A 8 6.83 -2.27 -6.78
C THR A 8 5.96 -2.88 -7.86
N LEU A 9 5.75 -2.14 -8.92
CA LEU A 9 4.91 -2.55 -10.04
C LEU A 9 5.79 -3.15 -11.13
N LYS A 10 5.44 -4.35 -11.57
CA LYS A 10 6.09 -4.95 -12.73
C LYS A 10 5.70 -4.18 -13.99
N PRO A 11 6.56 -4.14 -15.01
CA PRO A 11 6.18 -3.49 -16.27
C PRO A 11 4.87 -4.07 -16.81
N LEU A 12 3.94 -3.19 -17.14
CA LEU A 12 2.63 -3.58 -17.66
C LEU A 12 2.55 -3.25 -19.15
N ALA A 13 2.12 -4.24 -19.94
CA ALA A 13 1.73 -3.98 -21.32
C ALA A 13 0.46 -3.13 -21.31
N GLN A 14 0.20 -2.39 -22.39
CA GLN A 14 -0.97 -1.55 -22.47
C GLN A 14 -2.25 -2.35 -22.26
N GLU A 15 -2.32 -3.56 -22.76
CA GLU A 15 -3.42 -4.46 -22.59
C GLU A 15 -3.70 -4.77 -21.11
N GLN A 16 -2.62 -4.99 -20.33
CA GLN A 16 -2.74 -5.24 -18.90
C GLN A 16 -3.19 -3.98 -18.17
N ARG A 17 -2.72 -2.81 -18.56
CA ARG A 17 -3.17 -1.55 -17.98
C ARG A 17 -4.66 -1.36 -18.18
N GLN A 18 -5.16 -1.62 -19.37
CA GLN A 18 -6.58 -1.50 -19.67
C GLN A 18 -7.42 -2.52 -18.93
N ARG A 19 -6.84 -3.68 -18.64
CA ARG A 19 -7.54 -4.76 -17.93
C ARG A 19 -7.64 -4.52 -16.43
N TYR A 20 -6.56 -4.07 -15.79
CA TYR A 20 -6.46 -4.03 -14.34
C TYR A 20 -6.71 -2.65 -13.73
N LEU A 21 -6.24 -1.58 -14.35
CA LEU A 21 -6.33 -0.25 -13.74
C LEU A 21 -7.76 0.22 -13.50
N PRO A 22 -8.73 -0.02 -14.38
CA PRO A 22 -10.10 0.39 -14.11
C PRO A 22 -10.71 -0.23 -12.84
N ALA A 23 -10.23 -1.41 -12.44
CA ALA A 23 -10.66 -2.05 -11.20
C ALA A 23 -9.76 -1.70 -10.02
N GLU A 24 -8.46 -1.49 -10.28
CA GLU A 24 -7.48 -1.19 -9.24
C GLU A 24 -7.76 0.16 -8.57
N VAL A 25 -8.03 1.20 -9.34
CA VAL A 25 -8.22 2.54 -8.80
C VAL A 25 -9.41 2.61 -7.83
N PRO A 26 -10.61 2.12 -8.18
CA PRO A 26 -11.72 2.12 -7.23
C PRO A 26 -11.46 1.24 -5.99
N ALA A 27 -10.78 0.11 -6.16
CA ALA A 27 -10.47 -0.78 -5.04
C ALA A 27 -9.51 -0.11 -4.06
N THR A 28 -8.51 0.62 -4.57
CA THR A 28 -7.57 1.37 -3.74
C THR A 28 -8.29 2.51 -3.01
N LEU A 29 -9.15 3.25 -3.71
CA LEU A 29 -9.93 4.30 -3.08
C LEU A 29 -10.86 3.77 -2.00
N GLN A 30 -11.38 2.55 -2.17
CA GLN A 30 -12.24 1.95 -1.16
C GLN A 30 -11.48 1.72 0.14
N LEU A 31 -10.22 1.31 0.07
CA LEU A 31 -9.38 1.18 1.27
C LEU A 31 -9.22 2.52 2.00
N TYR A 32 -9.08 3.60 1.24
CA TYR A 32 -9.00 4.94 1.81
C TYR A 32 -10.31 5.32 2.50
N LEU A 33 -11.44 5.07 1.84
CA LEU A 33 -12.75 5.38 2.39
C LEU A 33 -13.08 4.54 3.63
N ASP A 34 -12.59 3.31 3.68
CA ASP A 34 -12.79 2.42 4.82
C ASP A 34 -11.86 2.73 5.99
N GLY A 35 -10.99 3.73 5.86
CA GLY A 35 -10.05 4.09 6.90
C GLY A 35 -8.84 3.18 7.03
N LYS A 36 -8.64 2.28 6.08
CA LYS A 36 -7.50 1.36 6.09
C LYS A 36 -6.25 1.95 5.47
N MET A 37 -6.40 2.99 4.66
CA MET A 37 -5.30 3.70 4.02
C MET A 37 -5.42 5.18 4.35
N GLU A 38 -4.38 5.74 4.96
CA GLU A 38 -4.40 7.14 5.37
C GLU A 38 -3.83 8.06 4.31
N GLN A 39 -2.77 7.65 3.65
CA GLN A 39 -2.09 8.42 2.61
C GLN A 39 -1.52 7.49 1.56
N PHE A 40 -1.32 8.02 0.36
CA PHE A 40 -0.79 7.26 -0.75
C PHE A 40 -0.02 8.18 -1.70
N TRP A 41 1.07 7.64 -2.27
CA TRP A 41 1.97 8.38 -3.16
C TRP A 41 2.43 7.49 -4.30
N LEU A 42 2.84 8.11 -5.41
CA LEU A 42 3.59 7.43 -6.46
C LEU A 42 5.07 7.46 -6.08
N ARG A 43 5.79 6.39 -6.40
CA ARG A 43 7.23 6.36 -6.19
C ARG A 43 7.92 7.22 -7.25
N ASP A 44 8.92 7.99 -6.79
CA ASP A 44 9.75 8.76 -7.68
C ASP A 44 10.80 7.84 -8.32
N LYS A 45 10.98 7.93 -9.64
CA LYS A 45 11.98 7.21 -10.43
C LYS A 45 11.78 5.70 -10.56
N GLU A 46 10.81 5.12 -9.86
CA GLU A 46 10.50 3.70 -9.98
C GLU A 46 9.00 3.52 -10.15
N GLU A 47 8.62 2.45 -10.87
CA GLU A 47 7.21 2.14 -11.02
C GLU A 47 6.68 1.55 -9.71
N GLY A 48 5.67 2.18 -9.15
CA GLY A 48 5.05 1.69 -7.94
C GLY A 48 4.40 2.77 -7.11
N VAL A 49 4.00 2.37 -5.90
CA VAL A 49 3.25 3.23 -5.00
C VAL A 49 3.79 3.07 -3.58
N ILE A 50 3.49 4.05 -2.75
CA ILE A 50 3.74 3.97 -1.31
C ILE A 50 2.42 4.30 -0.63
N PHE A 51 2.00 3.43 0.28
CA PHE A 51 0.78 3.62 1.07
C PHE A 51 1.13 3.69 2.55
N LEU A 52 0.48 4.59 3.26
CA LEU A 52 0.46 4.57 4.72
C LEU A 52 -0.87 3.96 5.15
N MET A 53 -0.80 2.80 5.79
CA MET A 53 -1.99 2.05 6.18
C MET A 53 -2.23 2.09 7.67
N SER A 54 -3.51 2.07 8.06
CA SER A 54 -3.94 1.97 9.45
C SER A 54 -4.68 0.65 9.58
N VAL A 55 -4.05 -0.33 10.21
CA VAL A 55 -4.53 -1.71 10.30
C VAL A 55 -4.22 -2.28 11.67
N ASP A 56 -4.79 -3.44 11.98
CA ASP A 56 -4.57 -4.10 13.28
C ASP A 56 -3.26 -4.89 13.31
N SER A 57 -2.76 -5.31 12.14
CA SER A 57 -1.55 -6.11 12.06
C SER A 57 -0.93 -6.00 10.66
N VAL A 58 0.34 -6.40 10.55
CA VAL A 58 1.00 -6.50 9.25
C VAL A 58 0.29 -7.55 8.38
N ALA A 59 -0.20 -8.63 8.98
CA ALA A 59 -0.93 -9.67 8.26
C ALA A 59 -2.22 -9.12 7.63
N GLU A 60 -2.92 -8.22 8.31
CA GLU A 60 -4.10 -7.57 7.74
C GLU A 60 -3.72 -6.71 6.55
N ALA A 61 -2.65 -5.93 6.66
CA ALA A 61 -2.18 -5.10 5.55
C ALA A 61 -1.85 -5.97 4.33
N ASP A 62 -1.13 -7.07 4.54
CA ASP A 62 -0.77 -8.00 3.47
C ASP A 62 -2.01 -8.57 2.79
N ARG A 63 -2.99 -9.00 3.57
CA ARG A 63 -4.23 -9.56 3.04
C ARG A 63 -5.01 -8.54 2.21
N LEU A 64 -5.14 -7.30 2.70
CA LEU A 64 -5.86 -6.25 2.00
C LEU A 64 -5.19 -5.89 0.67
N LEU A 65 -3.85 -5.81 0.67
CA LEU A 65 -3.11 -5.44 -0.53
C LEU A 65 -3.10 -6.58 -1.56
N LYS A 66 -3.02 -7.83 -1.12
CA LYS A 66 -3.10 -8.98 -2.02
C LYS A 66 -4.48 -9.15 -2.64
N ALA A 67 -5.50 -8.59 -2.03
CA ALA A 67 -6.86 -8.64 -2.57
C ALA A 67 -7.09 -7.61 -3.67
N LEU A 68 -6.20 -6.62 -3.84
CA LEU A 68 -6.30 -5.66 -4.92
C LEU A 68 -6.09 -6.37 -6.27
N PRO A 69 -6.72 -5.91 -7.36
CA PRO A 69 -6.59 -6.59 -8.65
C PRO A 69 -5.15 -6.81 -9.10
N LEU A 70 -4.28 -5.81 -8.99
CA LEU A 70 -2.87 -5.96 -9.34
C LEU A 70 -2.15 -6.89 -8.37
N GLY A 71 -2.54 -6.91 -7.09
CA GLY A 71 -1.99 -7.83 -6.10
C GLY A 71 -2.36 -9.28 -6.41
N GLN A 72 -3.61 -9.53 -6.79
CA GLN A 72 -4.06 -10.86 -7.16
C GLN A 72 -3.33 -11.39 -8.39
N ALA A 73 -2.98 -10.50 -9.32
CA ALA A 73 -2.27 -10.87 -10.53
C ALA A 73 -0.76 -10.98 -10.33
N ASN A 74 -0.25 -10.73 -9.13
CA ASN A 74 1.18 -10.69 -8.81
C ASN A 74 1.95 -9.65 -9.64
N LEU A 75 1.28 -8.59 -10.07
CA LEU A 75 1.90 -7.51 -10.83
C LEU A 75 2.37 -6.37 -9.94
N LEU A 76 1.82 -6.26 -8.73
CA LEU A 76 2.21 -5.27 -7.73
C LEU A 76 2.52 -6.00 -6.44
N THR A 77 3.77 -5.92 -5.99
CA THR A 77 4.23 -6.56 -4.78
C THR A 77 4.65 -5.51 -3.76
N PHE A 78 4.44 -5.80 -2.48
CA PHE A 78 4.68 -4.82 -1.42
C PHE A 78 5.70 -5.32 -0.40
N ASP A 79 6.59 -4.41 -0.01
CA ASP A 79 7.36 -4.55 1.21
C ASP A 79 6.60 -3.84 2.32
N LEU A 80 6.32 -4.52 3.41
CA LEU A 80 5.54 -3.99 4.51
C LEU A 80 6.45 -3.68 5.69
N MET A 81 6.36 -2.43 6.17
CA MET A 81 7.18 -1.95 7.27
C MET A 81 6.26 -1.43 8.37
N PRO A 82 6.14 -2.14 9.50
CA PRO A 82 5.40 -1.57 10.63
C PRO A 82 6.16 -0.37 11.17
N ILE A 83 5.43 0.71 11.46
CA ILE A 83 6.02 1.94 11.96
C ILE A 83 5.29 2.35 13.24
N GLY A 84 6.00 3.05 14.08
CA GLY A 84 5.47 3.52 15.34
C GLY A 84 6.08 4.85 15.73
N PRO A 85 5.75 5.35 16.92
CA PRO A 85 6.30 6.61 17.39
C PRO A 85 7.83 6.52 17.53
N LEU A 86 8.48 7.65 17.37
CA LEU A 86 9.93 7.74 17.56
C LEU A 86 10.22 7.70 19.07
N LEU A 87 10.47 6.51 19.58
CA LEU A 87 10.63 6.29 21.01
C LEU A 87 11.66 7.18 21.70
N PRO A 88 12.87 7.42 21.11
CA PRO A 88 13.83 8.31 21.75
C PRO A 88 13.28 9.70 22.05
N LEU A 89 12.48 10.28 21.16
CA LEU A 89 11.84 11.56 21.41
C LEU A 89 10.77 11.45 22.50
N GLY A 90 10.00 10.38 22.50
CA GLY A 90 9.01 10.13 23.53
C GLY A 90 9.64 10.01 24.90
N MET A 91 10.80 9.36 25.00
CA MET A 91 11.53 9.22 26.24
C MET A 91 12.07 10.54 26.75
N LEU A 92 12.50 11.42 25.87
CA LEU A 92 13.05 12.72 26.24
C LEU A 92 11.98 13.69 26.74
N MET A 93 10.73 13.45 26.39
CA MET A 93 9.61 14.31 26.76
C MET A 93 8.98 13.95 28.10
N LYS A 94 9.46 12.95 28.76
CA LYS A 94 8.93 12.52 30.06
C LYS A 94 9.56 13.32 31.20
#